data_fe8bcc2bfa8e4a77c1ae5a1a44bd7318
#
_entry.id   fe8bcc2bfa8e4a77c1ae5a1a44bd7318
#
_cell.length_a   1.000
_cell.length_b   1.000
_cell.length_c   1.000
_cell.angle_alpha   90.00
_cell.angle_beta   90.00
_cell.angle_gamma   90.00
#
_symmetry.space_group_name_H-M   'P 1'
#
loop_
_entity.id
_entity.type
_entity.pdbx_description
1 polymer ?
#
loop_
_entity_poly.entity_id
_entity_poly.type
_entity_poly.pdbx_seq_one_letter_code
_entity_poly.pdbx_strand_id
1 'polypeptide(L)'
;MTQVQASKHDAFPWDQRTQQQTQGVDGMAGTSKSARVFTKGWGESPWSIDFRPLPRLLPEQVDFAVVGGGFTGLAAAAWVRKLAPEKSVGVFEAEQIGAGASGNTGGMVLGESSAGDLPGLGDVLGGFRGTLDELGIECDLQLPGAWEIGRKEGWKDSPISWSDSGRLRVVDEVAGGTADAGKLVSGLARAADRSGASIHEGAAIDDLQFDEVRGQNPLVLKMGSKEIRAGSALIATNAQSLELGGLQKRATPKLTLAVATEPLTPAQIEVLGLDSGKPFYTVDFPYLWGRTLATRGVIFGSGLVDVDDWRELKQIDIGSGRAAELMARLELRVRNLDPVLQSVGFTHWWGGPILIARDWKPIFRHHVRSDRVIVLGAYAGQGVALSVYLGRWAAEAMLGLRALPDWK
;
A
#
# COMPACT_ATOMS: atom_id res chain seq x y z
N MET A 1 30.35 -28.43 -14.38
CA MET A 1 29.92 -27.10 -14.80
C MET A 1 28.66 -27.27 -15.62
N THR A 2 27.53 -27.22 -15.01
CA THR A 2 26.21 -27.24 -15.70
C THR A 2 25.30 -26.39 -14.87
N GLN A 3 25.03 -25.21 -15.37
CA GLN A 3 24.09 -24.27 -14.78
C GLN A 3 22.68 -24.86 -14.86
N VAL A 4 22.07 -25.09 -13.71
CA VAL A 4 20.63 -25.25 -13.59
C VAL A 4 20.09 -23.89 -13.14
N GLN A 5 19.76 -23.03 -14.08
CA GLN A 5 18.86 -21.90 -13.85
C GLN A 5 17.44 -22.44 -13.82
N ALA A 6 16.91 -22.72 -12.64
CA ALA A 6 15.49 -22.89 -12.46
C ALA A 6 14.83 -21.51 -12.47
N SER A 7 13.89 -21.30 -13.38
CA SER A 7 13.05 -20.11 -13.50
C SER A 7 12.16 -19.99 -12.25
N LYS A 8 12.44 -19.04 -11.38
CA LYS A 8 11.69 -18.74 -10.15
C LYS A 8 10.50 -17.80 -10.40
N HIS A 9 9.66 -17.98 -11.38
CA HIS A 9 8.49 -17.10 -11.51
C HIS A 9 7.35 -17.79 -12.24
N ASP A 10 6.69 -18.70 -11.55
CA ASP A 10 5.26 -18.88 -11.81
C ASP A 10 4.54 -17.78 -11.03
N ALA A 11 3.94 -16.82 -11.76
CA ALA A 11 3.19 -15.69 -11.21
C ALA A 11 2.23 -16.17 -10.13
N PHE A 12 2.18 -15.47 -8.99
CA PHE A 12 1.28 -15.75 -7.86
C PHE A 12 -0.16 -15.97 -8.36
N PRO A 13 -0.69 -17.19 -8.31
CA PRO A 13 -2.00 -17.49 -8.90
C PRO A 13 -3.12 -17.10 -7.92
N TRP A 14 -3.58 -15.87 -8.00
CA TRP A 14 -4.87 -15.46 -7.44
C TRP A 14 -6.01 -15.87 -8.40
N ASP A 15 -6.15 -17.18 -8.68
CA ASP A 15 -7.25 -17.67 -9.51
C ASP A 15 -8.51 -17.82 -8.66
N GLN A 16 -9.65 -17.40 -9.23
CA GLN A 16 -10.98 -17.45 -8.63
C GLN A 16 -11.43 -18.87 -8.22
N ARG A 17 -10.73 -19.93 -8.63
CA ARG A 17 -11.05 -21.34 -8.31
C ARG A 17 -10.81 -21.72 -6.86
N THR A 18 -10.07 -20.92 -6.07
CA THR A 18 -9.78 -21.22 -4.66
C THR A 18 -10.92 -20.83 -3.69
N GLN A 19 -11.97 -20.14 -4.16
CA GLN A 19 -13.14 -19.80 -3.33
C GLN A 19 -14.03 -21.01 -2.98
N GLN A 20 -13.92 -22.13 -3.68
CA GLN A 20 -14.81 -23.29 -3.49
C GLN A 20 -14.31 -24.35 -2.50
N GLN A 21 -13.07 -24.28 -2.01
CA GLN A 21 -12.53 -25.31 -1.10
C GLN A 21 -12.67 -25.01 0.40
N THR A 22 -13.34 -23.93 0.80
CA THR A 22 -13.60 -23.62 2.24
C THR A 22 -15.02 -23.92 2.71
N GLN A 23 -15.78 -24.73 2.00
CA GLN A 23 -17.04 -25.28 2.51
C GLN A 23 -16.76 -26.58 3.25
N GLY A 24 -16.61 -26.52 4.56
CA GLY A 24 -16.52 -27.71 5.38
C GLY A 24 -15.92 -27.52 6.76
N VAL A 25 -16.45 -26.63 7.57
CA VAL A 25 -16.44 -26.74 9.04
C VAL A 25 -17.68 -26.03 9.57
N ASP A 26 -18.81 -26.67 9.50
CA ASP A 26 -19.97 -26.35 10.31
C ASP A 26 -19.78 -26.98 11.68
N GLY A 27 -19.94 -26.18 12.73
CA GLY A 27 -20.14 -26.67 14.09
C GLY A 27 -19.21 -26.10 15.12
N MET A 28 -19.49 -24.88 15.59
CA MET A 28 -19.49 -24.51 17.01
C MET A 28 -20.06 -23.10 17.16
N ALA A 29 -21.32 -23.03 17.51
CA ALA A 29 -21.96 -21.84 18.05
C ALA A 29 -21.37 -21.56 19.44
N GLY A 30 -20.58 -20.49 19.54
CA GLY A 30 -19.92 -20.03 20.76
C GLY A 30 -20.07 -18.54 20.94
N THR A 31 -20.95 -18.14 21.86
CA THR A 31 -21.03 -16.84 22.57
C THR A 31 -21.14 -15.57 21.70
N SER A 32 -22.31 -14.97 21.75
CA SER A 32 -22.61 -13.59 21.32
C SER A 32 -21.56 -12.60 21.88
N LYS A 33 -20.52 -12.31 21.09
CA LYS A 33 -19.67 -11.15 21.33
C LYS A 33 -20.46 -9.93 20.85
N SER A 34 -20.63 -8.92 21.70
CA SER A 34 -21.17 -7.61 21.31
C SER A 34 -20.51 -7.17 20.01
N ALA A 35 -21.33 -6.80 19.01
CA ALA A 35 -20.84 -6.27 17.75
C ALA A 35 -19.91 -5.07 18.04
N ARG A 36 -18.67 -5.13 17.56
CA ARG A 36 -17.73 -4.00 17.66
C ARG A 36 -18.24 -2.90 16.75
N VAL A 37 -18.36 -1.70 17.27
CA VAL A 37 -18.70 -0.51 16.49
C VAL A 37 -17.38 0.19 16.14
N PHE A 38 -17.07 0.31 14.85
CA PHE A 38 -15.92 1.07 14.37
C PHE A 38 -16.36 2.47 13.99
N THR A 39 -15.56 3.47 14.35
CA THR A 39 -15.81 4.89 13.99
C THR A 39 -15.62 5.15 12.50
N LYS A 40 -14.78 4.34 11.84
CA LYS A 40 -14.60 4.29 10.39
C LYS A 40 -14.93 2.90 9.89
N GLY A 41 -15.59 2.80 8.73
CA GLY A 41 -15.98 1.51 8.15
C GLY A 41 -14.80 0.52 7.99
N TRP A 42 -13.60 1.03 7.69
CA TRP A 42 -12.39 0.19 7.59
C TRP A 42 -11.67 -0.03 8.92
N GLY A 43 -12.17 0.48 10.04
CA GLY A 43 -11.49 0.39 11.34
C GLY A 43 -10.30 1.34 11.46
N GLU A 44 -9.40 1.04 12.41
CA GLU A 44 -8.27 1.91 12.72
C GLU A 44 -6.96 1.11 12.71
N SER A 45 -6.01 1.58 11.91
CA SER A 45 -4.64 1.07 11.87
C SER A 45 -3.84 1.59 13.07
N PRO A 46 -2.71 0.97 13.44
CA PRO A 46 -1.89 1.41 14.56
C PRO A 46 -1.06 2.69 14.27
N TRP A 47 -1.23 3.30 13.11
CA TRP A 47 -0.41 4.41 12.66
C TRP A 47 -1.00 5.76 13.06
N SER A 48 -0.15 6.68 13.57
CA SER A 48 -0.49 8.09 13.78
C SER A 48 0.10 8.94 12.66
N ILE A 49 -0.75 9.75 12.02
CA ILE A 49 -0.33 10.75 11.04
C ILE A 49 -0.34 12.11 11.73
N ASP A 50 0.85 12.61 12.12
CA ASP A 50 1.01 13.77 12.98
C ASP A 50 1.16 15.09 12.20
N PHE A 51 1.12 15.05 10.88
CA PHE A 51 1.12 16.24 10.04
C PHE A 51 -0.30 16.56 9.56
N ARG A 52 -0.67 17.84 9.65
CA ARG A 52 -1.87 18.38 9.03
C ARG A 52 -1.48 19.61 8.21
N PRO A 53 -1.80 19.62 6.91
CA PRO A 53 -1.52 20.79 6.09
C PRO A 53 -2.36 21.99 6.58
N LEU A 54 -1.76 23.17 6.51
CA LEU A 54 -2.51 24.40 6.79
C LEU A 54 -3.57 24.60 5.70
N PRO A 55 -4.81 24.96 6.07
CA PRO A 55 -5.85 25.30 5.10
C PRO A 55 -5.38 26.43 4.17
N ARG A 56 -5.46 26.20 2.87
CA ARG A 56 -5.10 27.16 1.84
C ARG A 56 -6.25 27.31 0.85
N LEU A 57 -6.36 28.49 0.25
CA LEU A 57 -7.27 28.66 -0.88
C LEU A 57 -6.84 27.77 -2.03
N LEU A 58 -7.82 27.20 -2.73
CA LEU A 58 -7.55 26.41 -3.93
C LEU A 58 -6.94 27.32 -5.00
N PRO A 59 -5.84 26.92 -5.63
CA PRO A 59 -5.25 27.67 -6.72
C PRO A 59 -6.14 27.60 -7.95
N GLU A 60 -6.20 28.68 -8.72
CA GLU A 60 -6.83 28.66 -10.04
C GLU A 60 -6.00 27.90 -11.07
N GLN A 61 -4.67 27.92 -10.87
CA GLN A 61 -3.70 27.28 -11.77
C GLN A 61 -2.46 26.79 -11.00
N VAL A 62 -1.89 25.68 -11.48
CA VAL A 62 -0.59 25.13 -11.05
C VAL A 62 0.19 24.62 -12.26
N ASP A 63 1.53 24.60 -12.18
CA ASP A 63 2.34 23.93 -13.21
C ASP A 63 2.11 22.42 -13.16
N PHE A 64 2.07 21.84 -11.95
CA PHE A 64 1.89 20.40 -11.72
C PHE A 64 0.80 20.13 -10.70
N ALA A 65 -0.19 19.34 -11.10
CA ALA A 65 -1.22 18.84 -10.23
C ALA A 65 -0.92 17.38 -9.81
N VAL A 66 -1.04 17.09 -8.54
CA VAL A 66 -0.93 15.72 -8.01
C VAL A 66 -2.29 15.35 -7.39
N VAL A 67 -2.94 14.33 -7.92
CA VAL A 67 -4.22 13.83 -7.42
C VAL A 67 -3.99 12.60 -6.56
N GLY A 68 -4.22 12.75 -5.26
CA GLY A 68 -3.98 11.75 -4.22
C GLY A 68 -2.84 12.11 -3.27
N GLY A 69 -3.14 12.18 -1.98
CA GLY A 69 -2.24 12.53 -0.86
C GLY A 69 -1.64 11.30 -0.16
N GLY A 70 -1.41 10.19 -0.88
CA GLY A 70 -0.69 9.02 -0.39
C GLY A 70 0.83 9.11 -0.62
N PHE A 71 1.56 8.04 -0.33
CA PHE A 71 3.03 7.97 -0.49
C PHE A 71 3.50 8.42 -1.88
N THR A 72 2.87 7.92 -2.95
CA THR A 72 3.22 8.25 -4.33
C THR A 72 3.12 9.75 -4.60
N GLY A 73 1.94 10.32 -4.31
CA GLY A 73 1.66 11.72 -4.62
C GLY A 73 2.49 12.68 -3.79
N LEU A 74 2.62 12.42 -2.49
CA LEU A 74 3.43 13.25 -1.60
C LEU A 74 4.92 13.20 -1.95
N ALA A 75 5.45 12.01 -2.28
CA ALA A 75 6.82 11.86 -2.75
C ALA A 75 7.04 12.62 -4.06
N ALA A 76 6.15 12.47 -5.04
CA ALA A 76 6.25 13.17 -6.31
C ALA A 76 6.20 14.69 -6.13
N ALA A 77 5.28 15.21 -5.30
CA ALA A 77 5.17 16.64 -5.03
C ALA A 77 6.45 17.21 -4.39
N ALA A 78 7.00 16.51 -3.39
CA ALA A 78 8.24 16.90 -2.73
C ALA A 78 9.42 16.95 -3.73
N TRP A 79 9.50 15.92 -4.61
CA TRP A 79 10.58 15.83 -5.60
C TRP A 79 10.45 16.86 -6.74
N VAL A 80 9.23 17.12 -7.25
CA VAL A 80 9.04 18.19 -8.24
C VAL A 80 9.52 19.52 -7.68
N ARG A 81 9.12 19.85 -6.45
CA ARG A 81 9.54 21.09 -5.78
C ARG A 81 11.02 21.15 -5.47
N LYS A 82 11.67 20.03 -5.17
CA LYS A 82 13.12 19.96 -4.94
C LYS A 82 13.92 20.15 -6.23
N LEU A 83 13.44 19.54 -7.33
CA LEU A 83 14.14 19.58 -8.63
C LEU A 83 13.86 20.84 -9.45
N ALA A 84 12.68 21.45 -9.26
CA ALA A 84 12.24 22.64 -9.97
C ALA A 84 11.52 23.60 -8.99
N PRO A 85 12.27 24.30 -8.12
CA PRO A 85 11.69 25.14 -7.06
C PRO A 85 10.90 26.35 -7.57
N GLU A 86 11.05 26.73 -8.83
CA GLU A 86 10.24 27.78 -9.47
C GLU A 86 8.85 27.32 -9.91
N LYS A 87 8.61 25.99 -9.96
CA LYS A 87 7.35 25.43 -10.41
C LYS A 87 6.33 25.34 -9.29
N SER A 88 5.09 25.73 -9.58
CA SER A 88 3.97 25.55 -8.65
C SER A 88 3.46 24.12 -8.66
N VAL A 89 3.23 23.53 -7.45
CA VAL A 89 2.71 22.18 -7.27
C VAL A 89 1.53 22.20 -6.34
N GLY A 90 0.39 21.64 -6.76
CA GLY A 90 -0.79 21.40 -5.93
C GLY A 90 -1.03 19.90 -5.74
N VAL A 91 -1.17 19.47 -4.48
CA VAL A 91 -1.63 18.12 -4.12
C VAL A 91 -3.09 18.22 -3.73
N PHE A 92 -3.96 17.45 -4.39
CA PHE A 92 -5.40 17.42 -4.17
C PHE A 92 -5.79 16.06 -3.62
N GLU A 93 -6.15 16.01 -2.35
CA GLU A 93 -6.55 14.81 -1.62
C GLU A 93 -8.05 14.88 -1.29
N ALA A 94 -8.77 13.82 -1.61
CA ALA A 94 -10.21 13.77 -1.45
C ALA A 94 -10.68 13.82 0.02
N GLU A 95 -9.91 13.25 0.92
CA GLU A 95 -10.20 13.17 2.36
C GLU A 95 -9.08 13.85 3.16
N GLN A 96 -8.23 13.05 3.78
CA GLN A 96 -7.04 13.48 4.50
C GLN A 96 -5.82 12.76 3.91
N ILE A 97 -4.65 13.37 4.01
CA ILE A 97 -3.41 12.70 3.59
C ILE A 97 -3.30 11.32 4.25
N GLY A 98 -2.94 10.33 3.45
CA GLY A 98 -2.80 8.96 3.91
C GLY A 98 -4.11 8.21 4.19
N ALA A 99 -5.30 8.79 3.97
CA ALA A 99 -6.59 8.14 4.23
C ALA A 99 -6.79 6.82 3.46
N GLY A 100 -6.16 6.70 2.29
CA GLY A 100 -6.19 5.48 1.47
C GLY A 100 -5.23 4.39 1.95
N ALA A 101 -4.58 3.70 0.99
CA ALA A 101 -3.67 2.58 1.27
C ALA A 101 -2.48 2.96 2.16
N SER A 102 -1.96 4.18 2.04
CA SER A 102 -0.72 4.60 2.70
C SER A 102 -0.81 4.63 4.22
N GLY A 103 -1.90 5.10 4.80
CA GLY A 103 -2.13 5.07 6.25
C GLY A 103 -2.78 3.77 6.75
N ASN A 104 -3.10 2.84 5.87
CA ASN A 104 -3.71 1.55 6.22
C ASN A 104 -2.84 0.35 5.82
N THR A 105 -1.58 0.57 5.46
CA THR A 105 -0.62 -0.50 5.14
C THR A 105 -0.10 -1.19 6.40
N GLY A 106 0.47 -2.39 6.26
CA GLY A 106 1.21 -3.08 7.33
C GLY A 106 2.60 -2.49 7.62
N GLY A 107 3.09 -1.57 6.80
CA GLY A 107 4.41 -0.96 6.97
C GLY A 107 5.59 -1.89 6.65
N MET A 108 5.35 -2.94 5.85
CA MET A 108 6.41 -3.79 5.31
C MET A 108 7.08 -3.10 4.13
N VAL A 109 8.40 -3.11 4.10
CA VAL A 109 9.26 -2.49 3.06
C VAL A 109 9.93 -3.62 2.29
N LEU A 110 9.61 -3.79 1.00
CA LEU A 110 10.14 -4.83 0.14
C LEU A 110 10.86 -4.21 -1.06
N GLY A 111 11.89 -4.89 -1.57
CA GLY A 111 12.75 -4.39 -2.65
C GLY A 111 12.24 -4.67 -4.05
N GLU A 112 11.14 -5.40 -4.19
CA GLU A 112 10.62 -5.87 -5.48
C GLU A 112 9.15 -5.50 -5.68
N SER A 113 8.64 -5.73 -6.87
CA SER A 113 7.21 -5.64 -7.16
C SER A 113 6.51 -6.98 -6.96
N SER A 114 5.18 -6.98 -6.86
CA SER A 114 4.38 -8.22 -6.82
C SER A 114 4.52 -9.08 -8.10
N ALA A 115 5.03 -8.51 -9.18
CA ALA A 115 5.37 -9.23 -10.42
C ALA A 115 6.85 -9.69 -10.43
N GLY A 116 7.58 -9.53 -9.31
CA GLY A 116 9.02 -9.76 -9.23
C GLY A 116 9.82 -8.61 -9.84
N ASP A 117 10.99 -8.94 -10.39
CA ASP A 117 11.88 -7.97 -11.02
C ASP A 117 11.27 -7.40 -12.31
N LEU A 118 11.31 -6.08 -12.42
CA LEU A 118 10.84 -5.37 -13.61
C LEU A 118 12.01 -4.75 -14.38
N PRO A 119 12.02 -4.80 -15.72
CA PRO A 119 13.09 -4.23 -16.52
C PRO A 119 13.32 -2.75 -16.20
N GLY A 120 14.56 -2.40 -15.83
CA GLY A 120 14.97 -1.03 -15.52
C GLY A 120 14.41 -0.45 -14.23
N LEU A 121 13.78 -1.25 -13.37
CA LEU A 121 13.30 -0.81 -12.05
C LEU A 121 14.47 -0.33 -11.17
N GLY A 122 15.56 -1.09 -11.13
CA GLY A 122 16.75 -0.75 -10.35
C GLY A 122 16.60 -1.09 -8.86
N ASP A 123 17.46 -0.48 -8.04
CA ASP A 123 17.48 -0.70 -6.59
C ASP A 123 16.38 0.11 -5.89
N VAL A 124 15.25 -0.53 -5.64
CA VAL A 124 14.09 0.08 -4.96
C VAL A 124 14.42 0.47 -3.52
N LEU A 125 15.10 -0.40 -2.76
CA LEU A 125 15.40 -0.12 -1.34
C LEU A 125 16.45 0.99 -1.18
N GLY A 126 17.49 0.98 -2.00
CA GLY A 126 18.48 2.05 -2.02
C GLY A 126 17.88 3.38 -2.44
N GLY A 127 17.03 3.38 -3.48
CA GLY A 127 16.32 4.59 -3.93
C GLY A 127 15.27 5.08 -2.92
N PHE A 128 14.59 4.18 -2.21
CA PHE A 128 13.69 4.53 -1.12
C PHE A 128 14.46 5.19 0.03
N ARG A 129 15.54 4.56 0.52
CA ARG A 129 16.41 5.12 1.57
C ARG A 129 16.97 6.48 1.12
N GLY A 130 17.52 6.56 -0.08
CA GLY A 130 18.04 7.83 -0.61
C GLY A 130 16.99 8.93 -0.67
N THR A 131 15.73 8.60 -0.97
CA THR A 131 14.62 9.57 -0.91
C THR A 131 14.36 10.04 0.52
N LEU A 132 14.37 9.14 1.51
CA LEU A 132 14.18 9.52 2.91
C LEU A 132 15.32 10.43 3.39
N ASP A 133 16.56 10.06 3.10
CA ASP A 133 17.76 10.84 3.49
C ASP A 133 17.75 12.23 2.84
N GLU A 134 17.51 12.30 1.54
CA GLU A 134 17.50 13.55 0.78
C GLU A 134 16.35 14.51 1.15
N LEU A 135 15.21 13.98 1.60
CA LEU A 135 14.06 14.77 2.05
C LEU A 135 14.04 14.98 3.57
N GLY A 136 14.98 14.40 4.33
CA GLY A 136 15.07 14.51 5.78
C GLY A 136 13.87 13.87 6.48
N ILE A 137 13.51 12.63 6.08
CA ILE A 137 12.34 11.91 6.60
C ILE A 137 12.80 10.79 7.54
N GLU A 138 12.33 10.83 8.77
CA GLU A 138 12.49 9.77 9.75
C GLU A 138 11.17 9.00 9.89
N CYS A 139 11.21 7.69 9.62
CA CYS A 139 10.04 6.81 9.67
C CYS A 139 10.35 5.46 10.31
N ASP A 140 11.30 5.41 11.24
CA ASP A 140 11.75 4.19 11.93
C ASP A 140 12.12 3.07 10.94
N LEU A 141 12.77 3.44 9.82
CA LEU A 141 13.16 2.48 8.80
C LEU A 141 14.19 1.49 9.34
N GLN A 142 13.87 0.21 9.24
CA GLN A 142 14.77 -0.90 9.53
C GLN A 142 14.77 -1.88 8.35
N LEU A 143 15.94 -2.30 7.90
CA LEU A 143 16.10 -3.20 6.74
C LEU A 143 16.88 -4.48 7.13
N PRO A 144 16.38 -5.28 8.08
CA PRO A 144 17.06 -6.52 8.51
C PRO A 144 16.87 -7.68 7.51
N GLY A 145 16.15 -7.50 6.44
CA GLY A 145 15.61 -8.51 5.55
C GLY A 145 14.11 -8.76 5.81
N ALA A 146 13.51 -9.64 5.03
CA ALA A 146 12.15 -10.14 5.21
C ALA A 146 12.13 -11.65 4.98
N TRP A 147 11.25 -12.36 5.69
CA TRP A 147 11.11 -13.79 5.54
C TRP A 147 9.96 -14.16 4.60
N GLU A 148 10.29 -14.97 3.63
CA GLU A 148 9.32 -15.78 2.91
C GLU A 148 9.04 -17.04 3.73
N ILE A 149 7.77 -17.31 4.04
CA ILE A 149 7.36 -18.49 4.78
C ILE A 149 6.44 -19.38 3.94
N GLY A 150 6.58 -20.69 4.08
CA GLY A 150 5.83 -21.66 3.27
C GLY A 150 5.41 -22.89 4.07
N ARG A 151 4.42 -23.67 3.53
CA ARG A 151 3.87 -24.86 4.16
C ARG A 151 4.49 -26.16 3.68
N LYS A 152 5.02 -26.19 2.48
CA LYS A 152 5.53 -27.44 1.84
C LYS A 152 6.98 -27.70 2.13
N GLU A 153 7.79 -26.67 2.12
CA GLU A 153 9.23 -26.69 2.30
C GLU A 153 9.62 -25.63 3.32
N GLY A 154 10.85 -25.69 3.81
CA GLY A 154 11.34 -24.67 4.74
C GLY A 154 12.64 -25.09 5.39
N TRP A 155 13.31 -24.16 6.01
CA TRP A 155 14.56 -24.38 6.71
C TRP A 155 14.38 -25.41 7.84
N LYS A 156 15.34 -26.30 7.99
CA LYS A 156 15.31 -27.32 9.04
C LYS A 156 15.25 -26.68 10.43
N ASP A 157 16.06 -25.64 10.64
CA ASP A 157 16.13 -24.87 11.89
C ASP A 157 15.44 -23.51 11.73
N SER A 158 14.22 -23.54 11.18
CA SER A 158 13.42 -22.34 10.96
C SER A 158 13.04 -21.67 12.29
N PRO A 159 13.27 -20.36 12.46
CA PRO A 159 12.81 -19.62 13.63
C PRO A 159 11.28 -19.59 13.72
N ILE A 160 10.59 -19.54 12.58
CA ILE A 160 9.13 -19.66 12.52
C ILE A 160 8.73 -21.12 12.37
N SER A 161 7.78 -21.57 13.19
CA SER A 161 7.25 -22.93 13.15
C SER A 161 5.79 -22.95 13.56
N TRP A 162 4.93 -22.29 12.78
CA TRP A 162 3.52 -22.08 13.10
C TRP A 162 2.61 -23.14 12.45
N SER A 163 1.46 -23.38 13.06
CA SER A 163 0.39 -24.24 12.53
C SER A 163 -0.61 -23.43 11.72
N ASP A 164 -0.71 -23.69 10.39
CA ASP A 164 -1.66 -22.98 9.52
C ASP A 164 -1.95 -23.80 8.26
N SER A 165 -2.95 -24.67 8.30
CA SER A 165 -3.26 -25.60 7.20
C SER A 165 -2.04 -26.42 6.74
N GLY A 166 -1.18 -26.76 7.69
CA GLY A 166 0.15 -27.32 7.55
C GLY A 166 1.11 -26.60 8.50
N ARG A 167 2.40 -26.82 8.34
CA ARG A 167 3.41 -26.18 9.18
C ARG A 167 4.14 -25.09 8.40
N LEU A 168 3.94 -23.84 8.77
CA LEU A 168 4.67 -22.71 8.21
C LEU A 168 6.10 -22.68 8.73
N ARG A 169 7.05 -22.53 7.82
CA ARG A 169 8.48 -22.35 8.08
C ARG A 169 9.07 -21.31 7.14
N VAL A 170 10.18 -20.72 7.52
CA VAL A 170 10.96 -19.87 6.60
C VAL A 170 11.47 -20.73 5.45
N VAL A 171 11.22 -20.30 4.23
CA VAL A 171 11.69 -20.94 2.99
C VAL A 171 12.80 -20.15 2.33
N ASP A 172 12.75 -18.82 2.44
CA ASP A 172 13.78 -17.92 1.91
C ASP A 172 13.85 -16.63 2.71
N GLU A 173 14.90 -15.88 2.51
CA GLU A 173 15.09 -14.53 3.02
C GLU A 173 15.36 -13.58 1.86
N VAL A 174 14.60 -12.49 1.80
CA VAL A 174 14.72 -11.48 0.76
C VAL A 174 15.09 -10.13 1.33
N ALA A 175 15.59 -9.23 0.49
CA ALA A 175 15.86 -7.85 0.87
C ALA A 175 14.54 -7.14 1.25
N GLY A 176 14.51 -6.54 2.44
CA GLY A 176 13.31 -5.89 2.94
C GLY A 176 13.43 -5.47 4.40
N GLY A 177 12.31 -5.07 4.97
CA GLY A 177 12.23 -4.63 6.34
C GLY A 177 10.92 -3.94 6.67
N THR A 178 10.99 -2.93 7.52
CA THR A 178 9.82 -2.25 8.08
C THR A 178 10.00 -0.74 8.17
N ALA A 179 8.90 0.00 8.07
CA ALA A 179 8.82 1.43 8.37
C ALA A 179 7.53 1.75 9.13
N ASP A 180 7.50 2.84 9.88
CA ASP A 180 6.29 3.41 10.42
C ASP A 180 5.55 4.18 9.32
N ALA A 181 4.37 3.71 8.95
CA ALA A 181 3.61 4.26 7.83
C ALA A 181 3.05 5.66 8.14
N GLY A 182 2.66 5.92 9.38
CA GLY A 182 2.17 7.24 9.79
C GLY A 182 3.27 8.30 9.76
N LYS A 183 4.46 7.95 10.28
CA LYS A 183 5.65 8.81 10.19
C LYS A 183 6.08 9.04 8.74
N LEU A 184 5.98 8.02 7.89
CA LEU A 184 6.31 8.13 6.46
C LEU A 184 5.35 9.08 5.73
N VAL A 185 4.02 8.95 5.92
CA VAL A 185 3.04 9.91 5.38
C VAL A 185 3.34 11.32 5.87
N SER A 186 3.49 11.49 7.20
CA SER A 186 3.76 12.78 7.83
C SER A 186 5.06 13.41 7.32
N GLY A 187 6.12 12.60 7.19
CA GLY A 187 7.42 13.03 6.69
C GLY A 187 7.38 13.51 5.25
N LEU A 188 6.75 12.73 4.36
CA LEU A 188 6.58 13.08 2.95
C LEU A 188 5.73 14.35 2.78
N ALA A 189 4.61 14.46 3.52
CA ALA A 189 3.76 15.64 3.47
C ALA A 189 4.50 16.88 3.98
N ARG A 190 5.23 16.77 5.08
CA ARG A 190 6.06 17.85 5.63
C ARG A 190 7.18 18.26 4.67
N ALA A 191 7.80 17.30 3.97
CA ALA A 191 8.81 17.57 2.96
C ALA A 191 8.21 18.32 1.76
N ALA A 192 7.04 17.90 1.26
CA ALA A 192 6.35 18.58 0.17
C ALA A 192 5.94 20.00 0.56
N ASP A 193 5.34 20.20 1.74
CA ASP A 193 4.90 21.52 2.23
C ASP A 193 6.09 22.46 2.44
N ARG A 194 7.16 22.00 3.11
CA ARG A 194 8.39 22.80 3.30
C ARG A 194 9.06 23.21 1.98
N SER A 195 8.96 22.37 0.96
CA SER A 195 9.48 22.69 -0.38
C SER A 195 8.56 23.64 -1.15
N GLY A 196 7.38 23.99 -0.61
CA GLY A 196 6.44 24.93 -1.19
C GLY A 196 5.36 24.31 -2.07
N ALA A 197 5.11 23.00 -2.00
CA ALA A 197 3.89 22.44 -2.56
C ALA A 197 2.68 22.85 -1.71
N SER A 198 1.54 23.12 -2.36
CA SER A 198 0.27 23.35 -1.64
C SER A 198 -0.47 22.01 -1.51
N ILE A 199 -0.83 21.63 -0.28
CA ILE A 199 -1.59 20.40 -0.01
C ILE A 199 -3.01 20.81 0.36
N HIS A 200 -4.01 20.27 -0.35
CA HIS A 200 -5.42 20.55 -0.18
C HIS A 200 -6.16 19.26 0.18
N GLU A 201 -6.56 19.13 1.43
CA GLU A 201 -7.46 18.06 1.91
C GLU A 201 -8.92 18.42 1.64
N GLY A 202 -9.79 17.40 1.54
CA GLY A 202 -11.19 17.60 1.16
C GLY A 202 -11.36 18.11 -0.28
N ALA A 203 -10.37 17.91 -1.13
CA ALA A 203 -10.27 18.40 -2.49
C ALA A 203 -10.39 17.26 -3.50
N ALA A 204 -11.54 16.59 -3.54
CA ALA A 204 -11.81 15.49 -4.46
C ALA A 204 -11.86 15.98 -5.91
N ILE A 205 -10.96 15.47 -6.73
CA ILE A 205 -11.03 15.68 -8.19
C ILE A 205 -11.98 14.66 -8.78
N ASP A 206 -13.02 15.15 -9.46
CA ASP A 206 -14.12 14.34 -10.01
C ASP A 206 -13.88 13.97 -11.47
N ASP A 207 -13.24 14.86 -12.24
CA ASP A 207 -13.03 14.68 -13.68
C ASP A 207 -11.77 15.40 -14.17
N LEU A 208 -11.24 14.94 -15.30
CA LEU A 208 -10.16 15.55 -16.04
C LEU A 208 -10.64 15.92 -17.43
N GLN A 209 -10.62 17.22 -17.74
CA GLN A 209 -10.92 17.71 -19.06
C GLN A 209 -9.63 17.90 -19.86
N PHE A 210 -9.57 17.20 -20.95
CA PHE A 210 -8.47 17.25 -21.91
C PHE A 210 -8.87 18.16 -23.08
N ASP A 211 -8.10 19.17 -23.36
CA ASP A 211 -8.38 20.00 -24.54
C ASP A 211 -8.06 19.23 -25.82
N GLU A 212 -8.99 19.23 -26.76
CA GLU A 212 -8.87 18.54 -28.05
C GLU A 212 -7.92 19.28 -29.03
N VAL A 213 -7.65 20.57 -28.77
CA VAL A 213 -6.73 21.36 -29.57
C VAL A 213 -5.32 21.17 -29.08
N ARG A 214 -4.56 20.33 -29.78
CA ARG A 214 -3.17 19.99 -29.46
C ARG A 214 -2.34 21.20 -29.00
N GLY A 215 -1.99 21.25 -27.73
CA GLY A 215 -0.82 21.96 -27.21
C GLY A 215 -1.03 23.38 -26.68
N GLN A 216 -2.22 23.97 -26.69
CA GLN A 216 -2.38 25.39 -26.32
C GLN A 216 -3.18 25.64 -25.04
N ASN A 217 -4.03 24.71 -24.59
CA ASN A 217 -4.84 24.93 -23.40
C ASN A 217 -4.41 24.06 -22.23
N PRO A 218 -4.45 24.56 -20.99
CA PRO A 218 -4.10 23.80 -19.81
C PRO A 218 -5.09 22.64 -19.60
N LEU A 219 -4.58 21.53 -19.03
CA LEU A 219 -5.40 20.47 -18.46
C LEU A 219 -6.30 21.07 -17.37
N VAL A 220 -7.60 20.73 -17.35
CA VAL A 220 -8.52 21.21 -16.32
C VAL A 220 -8.94 20.04 -15.42
N LEU A 221 -8.68 20.20 -14.13
CA LEU A 221 -9.17 19.31 -13.07
C LEU A 221 -10.48 19.87 -12.54
N LYS A 222 -11.53 19.05 -12.51
CA LYS A 222 -12.84 19.42 -11.97
C LYS A 222 -12.97 18.95 -10.52
N MET A 223 -13.52 19.82 -9.69
CA MET A 223 -13.85 19.58 -8.29
C MET A 223 -15.23 20.19 -8.01
N GLY A 224 -16.29 19.42 -8.22
CA GLY A 224 -17.65 19.95 -8.23
C GLY A 224 -17.82 21.07 -9.25
N SER A 225 -18.17 22.27 -8.79
CA SER A 225 -18.27 23.47 -9.64
C SER A 225 -16.98 24.25 -9.83
N LYS A 226 -15.89 23.85 -9.15
CA LYS A 226 -14.59 24.52 -9.25
C LYS A 226 -13.70 23.87 -10.30
N GLU A 227 -12.82 24.65 -10.87
CA GLU A 227 -11.86 24.25 -11.90
C GLU A 227 -10.46 24.67 -11.49
N ILE A 228 -9.50 23.77 -11.72
CA ILE A 228 -8.09 24.03 -11.51
C ILE A 228 -7.35 23.71 -12.80
N ARG A 229 -6.64 24.69 -13.33
CA ARG A 229 -5.82 24.50 -14.53
C ARG A 229 -4.46 23.96 -14.14
N ALA A 230 -3.96 23.00 -14.91
CA ALA A 230 -2.62 22.43 -14.69
C ALA A 230 -1.84 22.32 -16.00
N GLY A 231 -0.52 22.50 -15.92
CA GLY A 231 0.38 22.21 -17.03
C GLY A 231 0.46 20.70 -17.27
N SER A 232 0.65 19.92 -16.21
CA SER A 232 0.66 18.45 -16.20
C SER A 232 0.04 17.92 -14.93
N ALA A 233 -0.33 16.63 -14.92
CA ALA A 233 -0.88 15.99 -13.73
C ALA A 233 -0.32 14.58 -13.49
N LEU A 234 -0.23 14.21 -12.21
CA LEU A 234 -0.02 12.84 -11.73
C LEU A 234 -1.31 12.33 -11.07
N ILE A 235 -1.84 11.23 -11.56
CA ILE A 235 -2.95 10.50 -10.94
C ILE A 235 -2.37 9.40 -10.07
N ALA A 236 -2.42 9.59 -8.74
CA ALA A 236 -1.86 8.72 -7.72
C ALA A 236 -2.93 8.23 -6.72
N THR A 237 -4.16 8.03 -7.21
CA THR A 237 -5.34 7.65 -6.41
C THR A 237 -5.41 6.17 -6.07
N ASN A 238 -4.54 5.35 -6.65
CA ASN A 238 -4.46 3.89 -6.49
C ASN A 238 -5.84 3.21 -6.63
N ALA A 239 -6.40 2.62 -5.57
CA ALA A 239 -7.64 1.86 -5.60
C ALA A 239 -8.92 2.73 -5.66
N GLN A 240 -8.79 4.05 -5.69
CA GLN A 240 -9.92 4.98 -5.73
C GLN A 240 -9.92 5.79 -7.02
N SER A 241 -11.09 6.31 -7.42
CA SER A 241 -11.25 7.18 -8.59
C SER A 241 -10.59 6.62 -9.86
N LEU A 242 -10.83 5.33 -10.15
CA LEU A 242 -10.18 4.60 -11.25
C LEU A 242 -10.44 5.24 -12.62
N GLU A 243 -11.52 5.99 -12.74
CA GLU A 243 -11.91 6.72 -13.96
C GLU A 243 -10.87 7.78 -14.34
N LEU A 244 -10.33 8.50 -13.35
CA LEU A 244 -9.34 9.55 -13.59
C LEU A 244 -8.07 9.01 -14.28
N GLY A 245 -7.71 7.75 -13.99
CA GLY A 245 -6.55 7.08 -14.61
C GLY A 245 -6.91 6.17 -15.79
N GLY A 246 -8.20 5.99 -16.11
CA GLY A 246 -8.65 5.00 -17.09
C GLY A 246 -8.29 3.56 -16.69
N LEU A 247 -8.45 3.21 -15.41
CA LEU A 247 -8.00 1.94 -14.82
C LEU A 247 -9.09 0.88 -14.64
N GLN A 248 -10.38 1.21 -14.83
CA GLN A 248 -11.54 0.33 -14.53
C GLN A 248 -11.47 -1.04 -15.21
N LYS A 249 -10.85 -1.12 -16.40
CA LYS A 249 -10.69 -2.37 -17.15
C LYS A 249 -9.29 -2.99 -17.01
N ARG A 250 -8.39 -2.38 -16.25
CA ARG A 250 -6.97 -2.78 -16.16
C ARG A 250 -6.59 -3.33 -14.80
N ALA A 251 -7.29 -2.91 -13.75
CA ALA A 251 -6.98 -3.29 -12.39
C ALA A 251 -8.26 -3.43 -11.57
N THR A 252 -8.19 -4.27 -10.54
CA THR A 252 -9.31 -4.58 -9.64
C THR A 252 -8.99 -4.04 -8.25
N PRO A 253 -9.86 -3.21 -7.67
CA PRO A 253 -9.74 -2.75 -6.29
C PRO A 253 -10.20 -3.87 -5.34
N LYS A 254 -9.54 -3.96 -4.17
CA LYS A 254 -9.89 -4.90 -3.09
C LYS A 254 -9.59 -4.24 -1.75
N LEU A 255 -10.20 -4.76 -0.67
CA LEU A 255 -9.81 -4.41 0.69
C LEU A 255 -9.11 -5.61 1.34
N THR A 256 -7.84 -5.47 1.73
CA THR A 256 -7.16 -6.46 2.57
C THR A 256 -7.40 -6.15 4.04
N LEU A 257 -7.42 -7.19 4.89
CA LEU A 257 -7.73 -7.06 6.31
C LEU A 257 -6.49 -7.31 7.16
N ALA A 258 -6.41 -6.65 8.30
CA ALA A 258 -5.34 -6.83 9.26
C ALA A 258 -5.82 -6.67 10.71
N VAL A 259 -5.08 -7.27 11.64
CA VAL A 259 -5.21 -7.11 13.08
C VAL A 259 -3.84 -6.82 13.69
N ALA A 260 -3.81 -6.13 14.82
CA ALA A 260 -2.60 -6.02 15.63
C ALA A 260 -2.88 -6.54 17.05
N THR A 261 -1.93 -7.30 17.58
CA THR A 261 -2.00 -7.80 18.96
C THR A 261 -1.72 -6.69 19.96
N GLU A 262 -2.08 -6.89 21.20
CA GLU A 262 -1.48 -6.19 22.32
C GLU A 262 0.05 -6.42 22.36
N PRO A 263 0.82 -5.59 23.10
CA PRO A 263 2.26 -5.80 23.25
C PRO A 263 2.59 -7.17 23.82
N LEU A 264 3.44 -7.92 23.14
CA LEU A 264 3.93 -9.23 23.60
C LEU A 264 5.16 -9.06 24.49
N THR A 265 5.38 -10.02 25.38
CA THR A 265 6.63 -10.09 26.13
C THR A 265 7.80 -10.51 25.24
N PRO A 266 9.06 -10.18 25.59
CA PRO A 266 10.22 -10.65 24.83
C PRO A 266 10.24 -12.18 24.64
N ALA A 267 9.88 -12.95 25.65
CA ALA A 267 9.82 -14.41 25.57
C ALA A 267 8.74 -14.90 24.58
N GLN A 268 7.60 -14.23 24.51
CA GLN A 268 6.57 -14.56 23.49
C GLN A 268 7.04 -14.25 22.07
N ILE A 269 7.74 -13.13 21.87
CA ILE A 269 8.32 -12.75 20.56
C ILE A 269 9.37 -13.79 20.14
N GLU A 270 10.24 -14.23 21.07
CA GLU A 270 11.26 -15.26 20.84
C GLU A 270 10.62 -16.62 20.46
N VAL A 271 9.60 -17.08 21.22
CA VAL A 271 8.88 -18.32 20.91
C VAL A 271 8.21 -18.28 19.54
N LEU A 272 7.71 -17.10 19.11
CA LEU A 272 7.14 -16.92 17.79
C LEU A 272 8.23 -16.84 16.69
N GLY A 273 9.50 -16.73 17.04
CA GLY A 273 10.61 -16.57 16.11
C GLY A 273 10.65 -15.19 15.46
N LEU A 274 10.15 -14.15 16.12
CA LEU A 274 10.04 -12.79 15.58
C LEU A 274 11.04 -11.80 16.20
N ASP A 275 12.00 -12.28 16.98
CA ASP A 275 13.02 -11.50 17.69
C ASP A 275 14.00 -10.78 16.75
N SER A 276 14.19 -11.30 15.53
CA SER A 276 14.99 -10.64 14.48
C SER A 276 14.40 -9.33 13.97
N GLY A 277 13.12 -9.04 14.26
CA GLY A 277 12.40 -7.88 13.73
C GLY A 277 12.08 -7.95 12.23
N LYS A 278 12.42 -9.05 11.56
CA LYS A 278 12.10 -9.27 10.14
C LYS A 278 10.58 -9.39 9.95
N PRO A 279 9.98 -8.67 9.00
CA PRO A 279 8.62 -8.95 8.56
C PRO A 279 8.56 -10.27 7.81
N PHE A 280 7.36 -10.82 7.66
CA PHE A 280 7.15 -12.11 7.01
C PHE A 280 5.94 -12.10 6.11
N TYR A 281 5.95 -12.95 5.08
CA TYR A 281 4.78 -13.23 4.23
C TYR A 281 4.85 -14.65 3.67
N THR A 282 3.66 -15.26 3.44
CA THR A 282 3.60 -16.60 2.87
C THR A 282 3.77 -16.58 1.36
N VAL A 283 4.54 -17.53 0.83
CA VAL A 283 4.70 -17.78 -0.61
C VAL A 283 3.59 -18.66 -1.18
N ASP A 284 2.76 -19.26 -0.32
CA ASP A 284 1.66 -20.14 -0.68
C ASP A 284 0.34 -19.73 0.00
N PHE A 285 -0.78 -20.29 -0.48
CA PHE A 285 -2.11 -20.03 0.07
C PHE A 285 -2.48 -20.99 1.22
N PRO A 286 -3.28 -20.49 2.16
CA PRO A 286 -3.87 -19.15 2.25
C PRO A 286 -2.83 -18.09 2.67
N TYR A 287 -2.88 -16.92 2.02
CA TYR A 287 -1.93 -15.83 2.23
C TYR A 287 -1.97 -15.28 3.66
N LEU A 288 -0.80 -15.02 4.23
CA LEU A 288 -0.60 -14.40 5.54
C LEU A 288 0.65 -13.53 5.47
N TRP A 289 0.58 -12.35 6.04
CA TRP A 289 1.74 -11.45 6.16
C TRP A 289 1.71 -10.76 7.52
N GLY A 290 2.85 -10.25 7.96
CA GLY A 290 2.90 -9.52 9.21
C GLY A 290 4.28 -9.01 9.60
N ARG A 291 4.33 -8.33 10.73
CA ARG A 291 5.55 -7.77 11.33
C ARG A 291 5.37 -7.44 12.81
N THR A 292 6.46 -7.33 13.52
CA THR A 292 6.49 -6.77 14.87
C THR A 292 6.51 -5.24 14.84
N LEU A 293 5.72 -4.61 15.70
CA LEU A 293 5.70 -3.16 15.94
C LEU A 293 6.75 -2.76 16.98
N ALA A 294 7.13 -1.48 17.02
CA ALA A 294 8.02 -0.93 18.06
C ALA A 294 7.44 -1.13 19.48
N THR A 295 6.13 -1.18 19.62
CA THR A 295 5.42 -1.50 20.87
C THR A 295 5.48 -2.97 21.27
N ARG A 296 6.06 -3.83 20.44
CA ARG A 296 6.05 -5.29 20.51
C ARG A 296 4.68 -5.96 20.23
N GLY A 297 3.67 -5.20 19.81
CA GLY A 297 2.51 -5.80 19.17
C GLY A 297 2.92 -6.41 17.82
N VAL A 298 2.19 -7.42 17.35
CA VAL A 298 2.43 -8.05 16.05
C VAL A 298 1.23 -7.80 15.14
N ILE A 299 1.51 -7.25 13.96
CA ILE A 299 0.52 -7.15 12.89
C ILE A 299 0.44 -8.50 12.17
N PHE A 300 -0.78 -8.96 11.93
CA PHE A 300 -1.10 -10.05 11.02
C PHE A 300 -2.14 -9.58 10.01
N GLY A 301 -1.90 -9.83 8.73
CA GLY A 301 -2.82 -9.49 7.67
C GLY A 301 -3.13 -10.68 6.78
N SER A 302 -4.38 -10.80 6.39
CA SER A 302 -4.88 -11.84 5.49
C SER A 302 -6.31 -11.51 5.05
N GLY A 303 -6.76 -12.20 4.00
CA GLY A 303 -8.10 -12.05 3.47
C GLY A 303 -8.23 -10.84 2.54
N LEU A 304 -9.14 -10.99 1.60
CA LEU A 304 -9.50 -9.96 0.64
C LEU A 304 -11.02 -9.86 0.59
N VAL A 305 -11.52 -8.65 0.71
CA VAL A 305 -12.90 -8.32 0.39
C VAL A 305 -12.91 -7.86 -1.05
N ASP A 306 -13.58 -8.62 -1.90
CA ASP A 306 -13.76 -8.29 -3.31
C ASP A 306 -14.83 -7.21 -3.47
N VAL A 307 -14.63 -6.32 -4.42
CA VAL A 307 -15.60 -5.32 -4.86
C VAL A 307 -15.59 -5.25 -6.38
N ASP A 308 -16.74 -5.00 -6.96
CA ASP A 308 -16.89 -4.83 -8.41
C ASP A 308 -16.58 -3.39 -8.84
N ASP A 309 -16.93 -2.43 -8.00
CA ASP A 309 -16.63 -1.00 -8.19
C ASP A 309 -15.85 -0.45 -6.99
N TRP A 310 -14.86 0.40 -7.25
CA TRP A 310 -14.06 1.02 -6.19
C TRP A 310 -14.89 1.84 -5.19
N ARG A 311 -16.07 2.34 -5.60
CA ARG A 311 -17.00 3.09 -4.71
C ARG A 311 -17.55 2.23 -3.60
N GLU A 312 -17.65 0.93 -3.81
CA GLU A 312 -18.07 -0.04 -2.80
C GLU A 312 -17.06 -0.14 -1.65
N LEU A 313 -15.76 0.13 -1.92
CA LEU A 313 -14.75 0.15 -0.84
C LEU A 313 -15.17 1.05 0.31
N LYS A 314 -15.74 2.22 0.03
CA LYS A 314 -16.19 3.18 1.06
C LYS A 314 -17.43 2.72 1.83
N GLN A 315 -18.15 1.71 1.31
CA GLN A 315 -19.33 1.14 1.94
C GLN A 315 -19.02 -0.07 2.82
N ILE A 316 -17.78 -0.60 2.72
CA ILE A 316 -17.36 -1.73 3.55
C ILE A 316 -17.24 -1.27 5.00
N ASP A 317 -17.92 -2.02 5.88
CA ASP A 317 -17.76 -1.95 7.33
C ASP A 317 -17.18 -3.29 7.82
N ILE A 318 -15.96 -3.27 8.35
CA ILE A 318 -15.29 -4.47 8.86
C ILE A 318 -15.97 -5.05 10.11
N GLY A 319 -16.91 -4.33 10.72
CA GLY A 319 -17.75 -4.79 11.84
C GLY A 319 -19.02 -5.51 11.39
N SER A 320 -19.33 -5.56 10.09
CA SER A 320 -20.56 -6.12 9.57
C SER A 320 -20.37 -6.96 8.31
N GLY A 321 -21.34 -7.79 7.99
CA GLY A 321 -21.42 -8.58 6.76
C GLY A 321 -20.17 -9.43 6.49
N ARG A 322 -19.83 -9.58 5.21
CA ARG A 322 -18.72 -10.42 4.75
C ARG A 322 -17.35 -9.99 5.30
N ALA A 323 -17.13 -8.70 5.45
CA ALA A 323 -15.86 -8.20 5.99
C ALA A 323 -15.67 -8.59 7.45
N ALA A 324 -16.73 -8.54 8.27
CA ALA A 324 -16.70 -9.02 9.67
C ALA A 324 -16.43 -10.53 9.78
N GLU A 325 -17.02 -11.34 8.89
CA GLU A 325 -16.74 -12.77 8.84
C GLU A 325 -15.27 -13.07 8.54
N LEU A 326 -14.70 -12.36 7.55
CA LEU A 326 -13.29 -12.52 7.18
C LEU A 326 -12.37 -12.03 8.29
N MET A 327 -12.73 -10.95 8.98
CA MET A 327 -11.99 -10.44 10.14
C MET A 327 -12.00 -11.45 11.29
N ALA A 328 -13.15 -12.04 11.61
CA ALA A 328 -13.26 -13.08 12.64
C ALA A 328 -12.45 -14.35 12.28
N ARG A 329 -12.43 -14.72 11.00
CA ARG A 329 -11.57 -15.81 10.49
C ARG A 329 -10.09 -15.49 10.63
N LEU A 330 -9.68 -14.24 10.36
CA LEU A 330 -8.30 -13.80 10.56
C LEU A 330 -7.91 -13.88 12.03
N GLU A 331 -8.74 -13.37 12.95
CA GLU A 331 -8.49 -13.48 14.40
C GLU A 331 -8.32 -14.94 14.84
N LEU A 332 -9.24 -15.82 14.43
CA LEU A 332 -9.18 -17.24 14.75
C LEU A 332 -7.92 -17.91 14.18
N ARG A 333 -7.58 -17.58 12.95
CA ARG A 333 -6.37 -18.08 12.29
C ARG A 333 -5.13 -17.69 13.08
N VAL A 334 -5.00 -16.40 13.46
CA VAL A 334 -3.85 -15.90 14.23
C VAL A 334 -3.73 -16.62 15.57
N ARG A 335 -4.84 -16.81 16.30
CA ARG A 335 -4.84 -17.55 17.58
C ARG A 335 -4.39 -19.00 17.44
N ASN A 336 -4.60 -19.61 16.29
CA ASN A 336 -4.25 -21.00 16.01
C ASN A 336 -2.84 -21.18 15.44
N LEU A 337 -2.12 -20.09 15.09
CA LEU A 337 -0.76 -20.20 14.57
C LEU A 337 0.19 -20.82 15.58
N ASP A 338 0.09 -20.40 16.85
CA ASP A 338 0.95 -20.85 17.93
C ASP A 338 0.19 -20.80 19.28
N PRO A 339 0.46 -21.72 20.23
CA PRO A 339 -0.17 -21.72 21.56
C PRO A 339 0.00 -20.38 22.32
N VAL A 340 1.10 -19.67 22.12
CA VAL A 340 1.36 -18.35 22.72
C VAL A 340 0.30 -17.33 22.31
N LEU A 341 -0.25 -17.42 21.11
CA LEU A 341 -1.24 -16.48 20.59
C LEU A 341 -2.69 -16.76 21.03
N GLN A 342 -2.98 -17.90 21.65
CA GLN A 342 -4.33 -18.29 22.02
C GLN A 342 -4.99 -17.32 23.01
N SER A 343 -4.23 -16.81 23.97
CA SER A 343 -4.70 -15.89 25.01
C SER A 343 -4.41 -14.40 24.74
N VAL A 344 -3.69 -14.10 23.65
CA VAL A 344 -3.27 -12.72 23.33
C VAL A 344 -4.49 -11.91 22.88
N GLY A 345 -4.61 -10.69 23.40
CA GLY A 345 -5.60 -9.71 22.99
C GLY A 345 -5.22 -9.03 21.66
N PHE A 346 -6.23 -8.53 20.93
CA PHE A 346 -6.02 -7.64 19.81
C PHE A 346 -6.38 -6.21 20.19
N THR A 347 -5.65 -5.23 19.66
CA THR A 347 -5.84 -3.80 19.93
C THR A 347 -6.36 -3.03 18.73
N HIS A 348 -6.02 -3.47 17.51
CA HIS A 348 -6.42 -2.81 16.27
C HIS A 348 -6.97 -3.82 15.27
N TRP A 349 -7.96 -3.36 14.50
CA TRP A 349 -8.59 -4.07 13.39
C TRP A 349 -8.79 -3.07 12.28
N TRP A 350 -8.33 -3.38 11.08
CA TRP A 350 -8.52 -2.46 9.96
C TRP A 350 -8.48 -3.15 8.61
N GLY A 351 -8.95 -2.42 7.59
CA GLY A 351 -8.81 -2.75 6.19
C GLY A 351 -7.94 -1.74 5.47
N GLY A 352 -7.16 -2.19 4.51
CA GLY A 352 -6.36 -1.35 3.62
C GLY A 352 -6.77 -1.55 2.15
N PRO A 353 -7.14 -0.49 1.41
CA PRO A 353 -7.49 -0.65 0.00
C PRO A 353 -6.24 -0.93 -0.83
N ILE A 354 -6.32 -1.95 -1.67
CA ILE A 354 -5.27 -2.30 -2.64
C ILE A 354 -5.84 -2.31 -4.05
N LEU A 355 -4.98 -2.03 -5.03
CA LEU A 355 -5.29 -2.14 -6.45
C LEU A 355 -4.36 -3.17 -7.07
N ILE A 356 -4.94 -4.14 -7.79
CA ILE A 356 -4.22 -5.24 -8.43
C ILE A 356 -4.43 -5.16 -9.93
N ALA A 357 -3.36 -4.92 -10.68
CA ALA A 357 -3.38 -5.00 -12.13
C ALA A 357 -3.48 -6.46 -12.58
N ARG A 358 -3.98 -6.70 -13.80
CA ARG A 358 -4.17 -8.06 -14.34
C ARG A 358 -2.88 -8.86 -14.44
N ASP A 359 -1.76 -8.20 -14.68
CA ASP A 359 -0.42 -8.78 -14.82
C ASP A 359 0.45 -8.58 -13.55
N TRP A 360 -0.15 -8.12 -12.46
CA TRP A 360 0.51 -7.85 -11.17
C TRP A 360 1.57 -6.74 -11.19
N LYS A 361 1.84 -6.15 -12.35
CA LYS A 361 2.81 -5.06 -12.49
C LYS A 361 2.20 -3.75 -11.99
N PRO A 362 2.99 -2.86 -11.40
CA PRO A 362 2.56 -1.48 -11.18
C PRO A 362 2.16 -0.82 -12.50
N ILE A 363 1.09 -0.07 -12.48
CA ILE A 363 0.70 0.75 -13.64
C ILE A 363 1.46 2.07 -13.54
N PHE A 364 2.39 2.30 -14.48
CA PHE A 364 3.16 3.53 -14.57
C PHE A 364 3.28 3.96 -16.04
N ARG A 365 2.39 4.83 -16.46
CA ARG A 365 2.25 5.19 -17.88
C ARG A 365 1.61 6.55 -18.06
N HIS A 366 1.69 7.09 -19.28
CA HIS A 366 0.83 8.22 -19.67
C HIS A 366 -0.64 7.80 -19.73
N HIS A 367 -1.52 8.75 -19.45
CA HIS A 367 -2.95 8.60 -19.64
C HIS A 367 -3.27 8.41 -21.12
N VAL A 368 -4.28 7.58 -21.46
CA VAL A 368 -4.62 7.25 -22.86
C VAL A 368 -5.04 8.45 -23.71
N ARG A 369 -5.48 9.55 -23.07
CA ARG A 369 -5.94 10.77 -23.73
C ARG A 369 -4.91 11.91 -23.74
N SER A 370 -3.82 11.79 -22.97
CA SER A 370 -2.84 12.90 -22.86
C SER A 370 -1.50 12.41 -22.31
N ASP A 371 -0.42 12.79 -22.94
CA ASP A 371 0.96 12.59 -22.48
C ASP A 371 1.36 13.55 -21.34
N ARG A 372 0.57 14.58 -21.08
CA ARG A 372 0.74 15.48 -19.92
C ARG A 372 0.19 14.90 -18.62
N VAL A 373 -0.51 13.79 -18.66
CA VAL A 373 -1.04 13.10 -17.48
C VAL A 373 -0.36 11.77 -17.31
N ILE A 374 0.28 11.59 -16.16
CA ILE A 374 0.88 10.33 -15.74
C ILE A 374 -0.07 9.63 -14.76
N VAL A 375 -0.22 8.33 -14.90
CA VAL A 375 -0.98 7.47 -14.01
C VAL A 375 -0.02 6.50 -13.33
N LEU A 376 -0.02 6.49 -11.99
CA LEU A 376 0.85 5.64 -11.20
C LEU A 376 0.10 5.01 -10.02
N GLY A 377 0.12 3.66 -9.94
CA GLY A 377 -0.54 2.89 -8.89
C GLY A 377 -0.52 1.39 -9.16
N ALA A 378 -1.46 0.65 -8.56
CA ALA A 378 -1.61 -0.79 -8.69
C ALA A 378 -0.40 -1.59 -8.20
N TYR A 379 0.05 -1.30 -6.98
CA TYR A 379 1.22 -1.97 -6.37
C TYR A 379 0.93 -3.37 -5.81
N ALA A 380 -0.30 -3.85 -5.91
CA ALA A 380 -0.75 -5.20 -5.51
C ALA A 380 -0.33 -5.61 -4.08
N GLY A 381 -0.33 -4.66 -3.12
CA GLY A 381 0.03 -4.86 -1.72
C GLY A 381 1.51 -4.61 -1.38
N GLN A 382 2.41 -4.48 -2.35
CA GLN A 382 3.85 -4.23 -2.14
C GLN A 382 4.24 -2.77 -2.40
N GLY A 383 3.46 -1.83 -1.88
CA GLY A 383 3.56 -0.42 -2.25
C GLY A 383 4.42 0.47 -1.34
N VAL A 384 4.91 0.04 -0.18
CA VAL A 384 5.53 0.98 0.78
C VAL A 384 6.80 1.64 0.21
N ALA A 385 7.84 0.87 -0.09
CA ALA A 385 9.05 1.41 -0.71
C ALA A 385 8.81 1.79 -2.17
N LEU A 386 8.16 0.91 -2.92
CA LEU A 386 7.99 1.04 -4.36
C LEU A 386 7.22 2.31 -4.74
N SER A 387 6.17 2.69 -3.98
CA SER A 387 5.38 3.88 -4.28
C SER A 387 6.16 5.19 -4.06
N VAL A 388 7.01 5.24 -3.06
CA VAL A 388 7.88 6.40 -2.78
C VAL A 388 8.98 6.50 -3.84
N TYR A 389 9.63 5.38 -4.15
CA TYR A 389 10.64 5.27 -5.19
C TYR A 389 10.12 5.69 -6.57
N LEU A 390 8.97 5.15 -6.97
CA LEU A 390 8.33 5.49 -8.23
C LEU A 390 7.71 6.89 -8.21
N GLY A 391 7.36 7.43 -7.04
CA GLY A 391 6.94 8.83 -6.87
C GLY A 391 8.05 9.81 -7.25
N ARG A 392 9.31 9.54 -6.87
CA ARG A 392 10.48 10.28 -7.37
C ARG A 392 10.62 10.16 -8.89
N TRP A 393 10.55 8.95 -9.42
CA TRP A 393 10.62 8.74 -10.87
C TRP A 393 9.50 9.48 -11.62
N ALA A 394 8.28 9.49 -11.06
CA ALA A 394 7.19 10.26 -11.65
C ALA A 394 7.48 11.77 -11.67
N ALA A 395 8.07 12.31 -10.61
CA ALA A 395 8.51 13.71 -10.59
C ALA A 395 9.57 14.01 -11.67
N GLU A 396 10.58 13.14 -11.80
CA GLU A 396 11.59 13.22 -12.84
C GLU A 396 10.97 13.16 -14.25
N ALA A 397 9.97 12.28 -14.44
CA ALA A 397 9.26 12.15 -15.73
C ALA A 397 8.38 13.36 -16.03
N MET A 398 7.66 13.92 -15.04
CA MET A 398 6.86 15.14 -15.19
C MET A 398 7.73 16.34 -15.59
N LEU A 399 8.99 16.38 -15.17
CA LEU A 399 9.97 17.40 -15.52
C LEU A 399 10.73 17.11 -16.83
N GLY A 400 10.46 15.97 -17.48
CA GLY A 400 11.18 15.55 -18.69
C GLY A 400 12.63 15.09 -18.46
N LEU A 401 13.01 14.83 -17.22
CA LEU A 401 14.36 14.39 -16.83
C LEU A 401 14.59 12.89 -17.00
N ARG A 402 13.51 12.11 -16.99
CA ARG A 402 13.55 10.64 -17.11
C ARG A 402 12.33 10.13 -17.88
N ALA A 403 12.53 9.17 -18.77
CA ALA A 403 11.43 8.53 -19.47
C ALA A 403 10.62 7.62 -18.51
N LEU A 404 9.34 7.39 -18.81
CA LEU A 404 8.55 6.37 -18.14
C LEU A 404 9.08 4.97 -18.48
N PRO A 405 8.91 3.96 -17.59
CA PRO A 405 9.34 2.60 -17.87
C PRO A 405 8.45 1.97 -18.96
N ASP A 406 9.02 1.02 -19.70
CA ASP A 406 8.30 0.17 -20.66
C ASP A 406 8.06 -1.22 -20.03
N TRP A 407 7.08 -1.33 -19.17
CA TRP A 407 6.67 -2.59 -18.53
C TRP A 407 5.47 -3.19 -19.25
N LYS A 408 5.65 -3.50 -20.54
CA LYS A 408 4.63 -4.19 -21.36
C LYS A 408 4.46 -5.64 -20.95
#